data_ab89273c3e18a461c8626c0a122f07d8
#
_entry.id   ab89273c3e18a461c8626c0a122f07d8
#
_cell.length_a   1.000
_cell.length_b   1.000
_cell.length_c   1.000
_cell.angle_alpha   90.00
_cell.angle_beta   90.00
_cell.angle_gamma   90.00
#
_symmetry.space_group_name_H-M   'P 1'
#
loop_
_entity.id
_entity.type
_entity.pdbx_description
1 polymer ?
#
loop_
_entity_poly.entity_id
_entity_poly.type
_entity_poly.pdbx_seq_one_letter_code
_entity_poly.pdbx_strand_id
1 'polypeptide(L)'
;MGSVAADAEERVKELIVEQGLGPGDPLPTETELMEQFGVSRNSLREALKSLQAMHIVEIRRGFGTYVGTMSLEPMTEAMAFRTVVGHRRGRGSLLELLQLREALEAGLMYQLAGRLPDEDLAELDALVERMHTEVREGGEIASRTDRAFHRVLHRSLDNDLLSELLDAFWSAFHRVRAQASGLGSAADGEELARMHARIVEAVRAGDAEAAERAVHRHFDDIRGRLSQH
;
A
#
# COMPACT_ATOMS: atom_id res chain seq x y z
N MET A 1 26.86 -19.10 8.67
CA MET A 1 26.77 -18.76 10.10
C MET A 1 26.11 -17.39 10.19
N GLY A 2 24.91 -17.31 10.77
CA GLY A 2 24.24 -16.03 11.03
C GLY A 2 25.04 -15.22 12.04
N SER A 3 24.93 -13.89 12.00
CA SER A 3 25.52 -13.04 13.02
C SER A 3 24.76 -13.21 14.34
N VAL A 4 25.42 -13.00 15.49
CA VAL A 4 24.74 -13.03 16.82
C VAL A 4 23.56 -12.05 16.88
N ALA A 5 23.62 -10.95 16.13
CA ALA A 5 22.52 -10.00 16.01
C ALA A 5 21.33 -10.60 15.22
N ALA A 6 21.57 -11.34 14.12
CA ALA A 6 20.50 -12.00 13.39
C ALA A 6 19.80 -13.10 14.22
N ASP A 7 20.54 -13.83 15.05
CA ASP A 7 19.96 -14.78 16.00
C ASP A 7 19.10 -14.07 17.05
N ALA A 8 19.56 -12.93 17.56
CA ALA A 8 18.78 -12.12 18.50
C ALA A 8 17.52 -11.54 17.86
N GLU A 9 17.52 -11.17 16.57
CA GLU A 9 16.32 -10.74 15.81
C GLU A 9 15.26 -11.84 15.80
N GLU A 10 15.64 -13.08 15.45
CA GLU A 10 14.69 -14.19 15.41
C GLU A 10 14.11 -14.49 16.80
N ARG A 11 14.96 -14.47 17.84
CA ARG A 11 14.49 -14.70 19.22
C ARG A 11 13.52 -13.63 19.73
N VAL A 12 13.68 -12.36 19.33
CA VAL A 12 12.70 -11.31 19.64
C VAL A 12 11.38 -11.58 18.94
N LYS A 13 11.39 -12.01 17.66
CA LYS A 13 10.18 -12.38 16.93
C LYS A 13 9.48 -13.59 17.56
N GLU A 14 10.24 -14.63 17.91
CA GLU A 14 9.73 -15.80 18.62
C GLU A 14 9.06 -15.40 19.95
N LEU A 15 9.70 -14.55 20.74
CA LEU A 15 9.16 -14.05 22.00
C LEU A 15 7.82 -13.31 21.80
N ILE A 16 7.72 -12.45 20.78
CA ILE A 16 6.47 -11.74 20.45
C ILE A 16 5.35 -12.74 20.14
N VAL A 17 5.64 -13.75 19.32
CA VAL A 17 4.67 -14.79 18.95
C VAL A 17 4.28 -15.67 20.13
N GLU A 18 5.26 -16.18 20.89
CA GLU A 18 5.02 -17.08 22.02
C GLU A 18 4.23 -16.42 23.16
N GLN A 19 4.46 -15.12 23.38
CA GLN A 19 3.73 -14.36 24.40
C GLN A 19 2.43 -13.75 23.89
N GLY A 20 2.11 -13.90 22.60
CA GLY A 20 0.89 -13.35 21.99
C GLY A 20 0.84 -11.82 22.02
N LEU A 21 2.01 -11.15 21.95
CA LEU A 21 2.08 -9.70 22.01
C LEU A 21 1.64 -9.08 20.68
N GLY A 22 0.85 -8.00 20.79
CA GLY A 22 0.37 -7.22 19.65
C GLY A 22 0.96 -5.81 19.57
N PRO A 23 0.66 -5.05 18.49
CA PRO A 23 1.16 -3.70 18.32
C PRO A 23 0.91 -2.80 19.54
N GLY A 24 1.97 -2.18 20.06
CA GLY A 24 1.93 -1.30 21.23
C GLY A 24 2.18 -1.99 22.57
N ASP A 25 2.23 -3.32 22.62
CA ASP A 25 2.57 -4.03 23.85
C ASP A 25 4.04 -3.86 24.19
N PRO A 26 4.39 -3.73 25.49
CA PRO A 26 5.77 -3.59 25.92
C PRO A 26 6.54 -4.92 25.79
N LEU A 27 7.78 -4.83 25.32
CA LEU A 27 8.75 -5.92 25.38
C LEU A 27 9.53 -5.88 26.71
N PRO A 28 10.14 -6.99 27.12
CA PRO A 28 11.08 -6.98 28.23
C PRO A 28 12.20 -5.95 28.02
N THR A 29 12.77 -5.46 29.10
CA THR A 29 13.86 -4.47 29.04
C THR A 29 15.09 -5.03 28.30
N GLU A 30 15.95 -4.14 27.80
CA GLU A 30 17.22 -4.57 27.15
C GLU A 30 18.03 -5.50 28.07
N THR A 31 18.02 -5.25 29.39
CA THR A 31 18.76 -6.08 30.35
C THR A 31 18.17 -7.48 30.47
N GLU A 32 16.85 -7.60 30.59
CA GLU A 32 16.16 -8.88 30.62
C GLU A 32 16.34 -9.67 29.33
N LEU A 33 16.23 -9.01 28.16
CA LEU A 33 16.47 -9.65 26.88
C LEU A 33 17.93 -10.12 26.71
N MET A 34 18.91 -9.34 27.18
CA MET A 34 20.30 -9.75 27.17
C MET A 34 20.56 -10.99 28.03
N GLU A 35 19.98 -11.03 29.24
CA GLU A 35 20.08 -12.18 30.12
C GLU A 35 19.39 -13.42 29.54
N GLN A 36 18.16 -13.27 29.07
CA GLN A 36 17.39 -14.36 28.46
C GLN A 36 18.05 -14.93 27.20
N PHE A 37 18.63 -14.07 26.38
CA PHE A 37 19.24 -14.47 25.11
C PHE A 37 20.74 -14.78 25.21
N GLY A 38 21.41 -14.41 26.29
CA GLY A 38 22.84 -14.62 26.45
C GLY A 38 23.68 -13.83 25.43
N VAL A 39 23.21 -12.64 25.02
CA VAL A 39 23.86 -11.81 24.00
C VAL A 39 24.40 -10.52 24.56
N SER A 40 25.39 -9.92 23.88
CA SER A 40 25.92 -8.62 24.28
C SER A 40 24.91 -7.49 24.02
N ARG A 41 25.05 -6.38 24.76
CA ARG A 41 24.22 -5.18 24.56
C ARG A 41 24.30 -4.66 23.11
N ASN A 42 25.49 -4.69 22.52
CA ASN A 42 25.66 -4.22 21.14
C ASN A 42 24.92 -5.12 20.15
N SER A 43 25.02 -6.44 20.30
CA SER A 43 24.29 -7.39 19.43
C SER A 43 22.78 -7.23 19.55
N LEU A 44 22.26 -7.09 20.80
CA LEU A 44 20.83 -6.87 21.02
C LEU A 44 20.35 -5.53 20.38
N ARG A 45 21.12 -4.46 20.58
CA ARG A 45 20.74 -3.15 20.00
C ARG A 45 20.77 -3.15 18.47
N GLU A 46 21.70 -3.82 17.84
CA GLU A 46 21.68 -3.98 16.38
C GLU A 46 20.45 -4.79 15.92
N ALA A 47 20.11 -5.87 16.63
CA ALA A 47 18.88 -6.63 16.37
C ALA A 47 17.62 -5.76 16.51
N LEU A 48 17.48 -5.00 17.61
CA LEU A 48 16.34 -4.13 17.83
C LEU A 48 16.24 -3.00 16.80
N LYS A 49 17.37 -2.42 16.34
CA LYS A 49 17.36 -1.43 15.26
C LYS A 49 16.93 -2.02 13.94
N SER A 50 17.38 -3.24 13.61
CA SER A 50 16.94 -3.95 12.41
C SER A 50 15.43 -4.21 12.45
N LEU A 51 14.90 -4.71 13.56
CA LEU A 51 13.47 -4.93 13.76
C LEU A 51 12.67 -3.62 13.74
N GLN A 52 13.22 -2.53 14.27
CA GLN A 52 12.60 -1.20 14.17
C GLN A 52 12.51 -0.70 12.73
N ALA A 53 13.56 -0.93 11.92
CA ALA A 53 13.54 -0.58 10.50
C ALA A 53 12.50 -1.38 9.70
N MET A 54 12.10 -2.56 10.20
CA MET A 54 11.02 -3.40 9.65
C MET A 54 9.65 -3.13 10.29
N HIS A 55 9.52 -2.14 11.16
CA HIS A 55 8.31 -1.83 11.93
C HIS A 55 7.81 -2.98 12.83
N ILE A 56 8.65 -3.97 13.13
CA ILE A 56 8.33 -5.08 14.04
C ILE A 56 8.42 -4.63 15.51
N VAL A 57 9.36 -3.74 15.84
CA VAL A 57 9.44 -3.12 17.15
C VAL A 57 9.49 -1.60 17.05
N GLU A 58 9.15 -0.93 18.14
CA GLU A 58 9.28 0.52 18.32
C GLU A 58 10.13 0.81 19.54
N ILE A 59 11.26 1.53 19.36
CA ILE A 59 12.12 1.94 20.48
C ILE A 59 11.70 3.35 20.90
N ARG A 60 11.12 3.48 22.10
CA ARG A 60 10.72 4.76 22.70
C ARG A 60 11.78 5.20 23.70
N ARG A 61 12.52 6.25 23.36
CA ARG A 61 13.63 6.73 24.21
C ARG A 61 13.16 7.04 25.63
N GLY A 62 13.76 6.40 26.62
CA GLY A 62 13.41 6.54 28.03
C GLY A 62 12.20 5.74 28.50
N PHE A 63 11.47 5.10 27.60
CA PHE A 63 10.25 4.33 27.90
C PHE A 63 10.38 2.83 27.62
N GLY A 64 11.40 2.41 26.86
CA GLY A 64 11.63 1.00 26.53
C GLY A 64 11.35 0.66 25.07
N THR A 65 11.22 -0.63 24.81
CA THR A 65 10.90 -1.19 23.49
C THR A 65 9.51 -1.80 23.51
N TYR A 66 8.77 -1.59 22.46
CA TYR A 66 7.39 -2.04 22.27
C TYR A 66 7.28 -2.82 20.96
N VAL A 67 6.26 -3.65 20.84
CA VAL A 67 5.87 -4.22 19.54
C VAL A 67 5.46 -3.08 18.62
N GLY A 68 6.02 -3.06 17.41
CA GLY A 68 5.75 -2.04 16.40
C GLY A 68 4.41 -2.23 15.70
N THR A 69 4.15 -1.38 14.73
CA THR A 69 2.89 -1.42 13.96
C THR A 69 2.79 -2.60 12.99
N MET A 70 3.92 -3.26 12.66
CA MET A 70 4.05 -4.30 11.64
C MET A 70 3.53 -3.87 10.26
N SER A 71 3.51 -2.57 9.99
CA SER A 71 3.00 -2.00 8.73
C SER A 71 3.90 -2.32 7.54
N LEU A 72 3.34 -2.28 6.33
CA LEU A 72 4.08 -2.46 5.08
C LEU A 72 4.84 -1.21 4.61
N GLU A 73 4.94 -0.15 5.43
CA GLU A 73 5.68 1.08 5.06
C GLU A 73 7.14 0.83 4.63
N PRO A 74 7.94 -0.03 5.29
CA PRO A 74 9.29 -0.36 4.83
C PRO A 74 9.31 -0.98 3.42
N MET A 75 8.33 -1.81 3.08
CA MET A 75 8.18 -2.38 1.75
C MET A 75 7.80 -1.29 0.74
N THR A 76 6.90 -0.40 1.09
CA THR A 76 6.48 0.75 0.27
C THR A 76 7.67 1.62 -0.09
N GLU A 77 8.52 1.94 0.90
CA GLU A 77 9.74 2.76 0.71
C GLU A 77 10.73 2.06 -0.23
N ALA A 78 10.97 0.76 -0.02
CA ALA A 78 11.86 -0.04 -0.87
C ALA A 78 11.34 -0.12 -2.32
N MET A 79 10.03 -0.31 -2.52
CA MET A 79 9.41 -0.33 -3.85
C MET A 79 9.51 1.03 -4.54
N ALA A 80 9.20 2.12 -3.84
CA ALA A 80 9.29 3.47 -4.39
C ALA A 80 10.73 3.80 -4.80
N PHE A 81 11.71 3.52 -3.94
CA PHE A 81 13.11 3.74 -4.23
C PHE A 81 13.61 2.91 -5.42
N ARG A 82 13.29 1.60 -5.45
CA ARG A 82 13.61 0.71 -6.58
C ARG A 82 13.04 1.26 -7.89
N THR A 83 11.79 1.72 -7.87
CA THR A 83 11.09 2.26 -9.05
C THR A 83 11.75 3.55 -9.54
N VAL A 84 12.11 4.47 -8.64
CA VAL A 84 12.84 5.71 -8.98
C VAL A 84 14.19 5.39 -9.64
N VAL A 85 14.97 4.49 -9.05
CA VAL A 85 16.28 4.08 -9.60
C VAL A 85 16.12 3.42 -10.96
N GLY A 86 15.11 2.55 -11.12
CA GLY A 86 14.81 1.87 -12.37
C GLY A 86 14.40 2.84 -13.47
N HIS A 87 13.52 3.79 -13.16
CA HIS A 87 13.06 4.83 -14.10
C HIS A 87 14.23 5.66 -14.63
N ARG A 88 15.13 6.14 -13.74
CA ARG A 88 16.34 6.90 -14.15
C ARG A 88 17.30 6.12 -15.02
N ARG A 89 17.22 4.80 -15.04
CA ARG A 89 18.02 3.88 -15.89
C ARG A 89 17.31 3.47 -17.17
N GLY A 90 16.16 4.12 -17.52
CA GLY A 90 15.36 3.78 -18.69
C GLY A 90 14.65 2.43 -18.59
N ARG A 91 14.48 1.89 -17.40
CA ARG A 91 13.70 0.66 -17.16
C ARG A 91 12.25 1.04 -16.85
N GLY A 92 11.31 0.30 -17.39
CA GLY A 92 9.87 0.53 -17.23
C GLY A 92 9.30 0.27 -15.84
N SER A 93 10.06 0.55 -14.78
CA SER A 93 9.74 0.17 -13.40
C SER A 93 8.41 0.74 -12.88
N LEU A 94 7.98 1.91 -13.39
CA LEU A 94 6.67 2.47 -13.04
C LEU A 94 5.53 1.67 -13.69
N LEU A 95 5.75 1.22 -14.94
CA LEU A 95 4.82 0.34 -15.64
C LEU A 95 4.71 -1.04 -14.97
N GLU A 96 5.83 -1.59 -14.47
CA GLU A 96 5.84 -2.85 -13.72
C GLU A 96 5.00 -2.75 -12.44
N LEU A 97 5.11 -1.63 -11.69
CA LEU A 97 4.32 -1.38 -10.50
C LEU A 97 2.83 -1.26 -10.82
N LEU A 98 2.51 -0.59 -11.94
CA LEU A 98 1.14 -0.43 -12.42
C LEU A 98 0.54 -1.78 -12.83
N GLN A 99 1.31 -2.64 -13.52
CA GLN A 99 0.88 -3.99 -13.91
C GLN A 99 0.56 -4.87 -12.70
N LEU A 100 1.34 -4.77 -11.61
CA LEU A 100 1.04 -5.51 -10.38
C LEU A 100 -0.28 -5.04 -9.75
N ARG A 101 -0.51 -3.73 -9.68
CA ARG A 101 -1.78 -3.18 -9.19
C ARG A 101 -2.95 -3.67 -10.01
N GLU A 102 -2.86 -3.53 -11.33
CA GLU A 102 -3.89 -3.96 -12.26
C GLU A 102 -4.24 -5.44 -12.09
N ALA A 103 -3.24 -6.32 -12.04
CA ALA A 103 -3.45 -7.75 -11.89
C ALA A 103 -4.19 -8.10 -10.58
N LEU A 104 -3.86 -7.40 -9.49
CA LEU A 104 -4.56 -7.57 -8.21
C LEU A 104 -5.99 -7.03 -8.29
N GLU A 105 -6.16 -5.77 -8.66
CA GLU A 105 -7.45 -5.09 -8.64
C GLU A 105 -8.44 -5.72 -9.63
N ALA A 106 -8.02 -6.09 -10.83
CA ALA A 106 -8.88 -6.79 -11.80
C ALA A 106 -9.33 -8.17 -11.28
N GLY A 107 -8.40 -8.94 -10.69
CA GLY A 107 -8.72 -10.25 -10.11
C GLY A 107 -9.71 -10.18 -8.95
N LEU A 108 -9.75 -9.07 -8.20
CA LEU A 108 -10.68 -8.88 -7.09
C LEU A 108 -12.13 -8.64 -7.55
N MET A 109 -12.35 -8.22 -8.79
CA MET A 109 -13.69 -7.89 -9.29
C MET A 109 -14.67 -9.07 -9.20
N TYR A 110 -14.20 -10.30 -9.35
CA TYR A 110 -15.02 -11.51 -9.17
C TYR A 110 -15.50 -11.73 -7.72
N GLN A 111 -14.79 -11.17 -6.75
CA GLN A 111 -15.18 -11.24 -5.35
C GLN A 111 -16.11 -10.10 -4.95
N LEU A 112 -16.04 -8.96 -5.63
CA LEU A 112 -16.72 -7.72 -5.30
C LEU A 112 -18.06 -7.54 -6.05
N ALA A 113 -18.16 -8.02 -7.28
CA ALA A 113 -19.34 -7.82 -8.13
C ALA A 113 -20.62 -8.35 -7.47
N GLY A 114 -21.59 -7.46 -7.25
CA GLY A 114 -22.87 -7.77 -6.62
C GLY A 114 -22.79 -8.07 -5.12
N ARG A 115 -21.66 -7.78 -4.48
CA ARG A 115 -21.47 -8.10 -3.05
C ARG A 115 -21.08 -6.90 -2.18
N LEU A 116 -20.88 -5.73 -2.77
CA LEU A 116 -20.61 -4.52 -1.99
C LEU A 116 -21.85 -4.13 -1.19
N PRO A 117 -21.69 -3.72 0.09
CA PRO A 117 -22.74 -3.10 0.87
C PRO A 117 -23.26 -1.83 0.19
N ASP A 118 -24.57 -1.53 0.38
CA ASP A 118 -25.17 -0.32 -0.18
C ASP A 118 -24.48 0.97 0.31
N GLU A 119 -23.96 0.97 1.54
CA GLU A 119 -23.18 2.08 2.09
C GLU A 119 -21.87 2.31 1.33
N ASP A 120 -21.16 1.25 0.95
CA ASP A 120 -19.94 1.32 0.16
C ASP A 120 -20.23 1.82 -1.26
N LEU A 121 -21.32 1.34 -1.88
CA LEU A 121 -21.77 1.81 -3.19
C LEU A 121 -22.13 3.30 -3.16
N ALA A 122 -22.80 3.76 -2.11
CA ALA A 122 -23.14 5.18 -1.94
C ALA A 122 -21.91 6.06 -1.73
N GLU A 123 -20.93 5.57 -0.97
CA GLU A 123 -19.65 6.28 -0.78
C GLU A 123 -18.82 6.34 -2.07
N LEU A 124 -18.80 5.26 -2.87
CA LEU A 124 -18.16 5.24 -4.19
C LEU A 124 -18.80 6.24 -5.14
N ASP A 125 -20.14 6.32 -5.19
CA ASP A 125 -20.86 7.34 -6.00
C ASP A 125 -20.46 8.76 -5.57
N ALA A 126 -20.42 9.03 -4.26
CA ALA A 126 -20.03 10.34 -3.74
C ALA A 126 -18.57 10.69 -4.10
N LEU A 127 -17.68 9.70 -4.12
CA LEU A 127 -16.29 9.88 -4.53
C LEU A 127 -16.17 10.16 -6.03
N VAL A 128 -16.96 9.49 -6.88
CA VAL A 128 -17.02 9.77 -8.33
C VAL A 128 -17.54 11.19 -8.59
N GLU A 129 -18.61 11.62 -7.93
CA GLU A 129 -19.13 13.00 -8.04
C GLU A 129 -18.11 14.04 -7.58
N ARG A 130 -17.35 13.70 -6.54
CA ARG A 130 -16.23 14.55 -6.09
C ARG A 130 -15.12 14.62 -7.14
N MET A 131 -14.76 13.52 -7.79
CA MET A 131 -13.79 13.52 -8.90
C MET A 131 -14.23 14.45 -10.04
N HIS A 132 -15.50 14.38 -10.47
CA HIS A 132 -16.05 15.29 -11.47
C HIS A 132 -15.98 16.76 -11.02
N THR A 133 -16.22 17.04 -9.75
CA THR A 133 -16.11 18.39 -9.21
C THR A 133 -14.68 18.90 -9.18
N GLU A 134 -13.73 18.07 -8.71
CA GLU A 134 -12.30 18.40 -8.67
C GLU A 134 -11.75 18.68 -10.09
N VAL A 135 -12.20 17.91 -11.09
CA VAL A 135 -11.83 18.14 -12.50
C VAL A 135 -12.40 19.45 -13.03
N ARG A 136 -13.67 19.77 -12.75
CA ARG A 136 -14.27 21.05 -13.19
C ARG A 136 -13.58 22.27 -12.55
N GLU A 137 -13.13 22.16 -11.32
CA GLU A 137 -12.53 23.26 -10.56
C GLU A 137 -11.02 23.37 -10.77
N GLY A 138 -10.30 22.25 -10.83
CA GLY A 138 -8.84 22.19 -10.87
C GLY A 138 -8.22 21.47 -12.06
N GLY A 139 -9.05 20.87 -12.94
CA GLY A 139 -8.59 20.16 -14.14
C GLY A 139 -8.11 18.73 -13.88
N GLU A 140 -7.95 18.30 -12.63
CA GLU A 140 -7.45 16.97 -12.29
C GLU A 140 -8.12 16.40 -11.03
N ILE A 141 -8.13 15.06 -10.94
CA ILE A 141 -8.57 14.34 -9.75
C ILE A 141 -7.48 14.41 -8.68
N ALA A 142 -7.84 14.82 -7.46
CA ALA A 142 -6.91 14.82 -6.35
C ALA A 142 -6.50 13.39 -5.98
N SER A 143 -5.20 13.17 -5.79
CA SER A 143 -4.66 11.84 -5.43
C SER A 143 -5.31 11.23 -4.18
N ARG A 144 -5.74 12.07 -3.21
CA ARG A 144 -6.46 11.61 -2.01
C ARG A 144 -7.83 11.03 -2.35
N THR A 145 -8.54 11.59 -3.36
CA THR A 145 -9.87 11.14 -3.78
C THR A 145 -9.76 9.83 -4.56
N ASP A 146 -8.79 9.73 -5.47
CA ASP A 146 -8.44 8.49 -6.15
C ASP A 146 -8.12 7.35 -5.17
N ARG A 147 -7.24 7.62 -4.18
CA ARG A 147 -6.91 6.65 -3.13
C ARG A 147 -8.13 6.22 -2.32
N ALA A 148 -8.98 7.18 -1.94
CA ALA A 148 -10.19 6.88 -1.16
C ALA A 148 -11.11 5.96 -1.95
N PHE A 149 -11.31 6.19 -3.26
CA PHE A 149 -12.10 5.34 -4.13
C PHE A 149 -11.62 3.88 -4.11
N HIS A 150 -10.34 3.65 -4.39
CA HIS A 150 -9.79 2.30 -4.39
C HIS A 150 -9.89 1.62 -3.02
N ARG A 151 -9.69 2.35 -1.92
CA ARG A 151 -9.85 1.79 -0.56
C ARG A 151 -11.28 1.37 -0.27
N VAL A 152 -12.27 2.19 -0.62
CA VAL A 152 -13.69 1.86 -0.43
C VAL A 152 -14.08 0.67 -1.29
N LEU A 153 -13.62 0.62 -2.54
CA LEU A 153 -13.91 -0.48 -3.47
C LEU A 153 -13.49 -1.85 -2.92
N HIS A 154 -12.38 -1.92 -2.18
CA HIS A 154 -11.84 -3.18 -1.66
C HIS A 154 -12.14 -3.44 -0.17
N ARG A 155 -12.75 -2.47 0.54
CA ARG A 155 -12.98 -2.52 2.00
C ARG A 155 -13.78 -3.74 2.43
N SER A 156 -14.78 -4.12 1.65
CA SER A 156 -15.69 -5.24 1.97
C SER A 156 -15.05 -6.63 1.87
N LEU A 157 -13.81 -6.73 1.40
CA LEU A 157 -13.09 -8.01 1.36
C LEU A 157 -12.60 -8.46 2.74
N ASP A 158 -12.68 -7.59 3.75
CA ASP A 158 -12.28 -7.87 5.15
C ASP A 158 -10.90 -8.54 5.25
N ASN A 159 -9.94 -7.99 4.48
CA ASN A 159 -8.58 -8.48 4.42
C ASN A 159 -7.60 -7.30 4.58
N ASP A 160 -7.19 -7.06 5.82
CA ASP A 160 -6.30 -5.95 6.18
C ASP A 160 -4.98 -5.99 5.42
N LEU A 161 -4.38 -7.18 5.28
CA LEU A 161 -3.11 -7.33 4.57
C LEU A 161 -3.24 -6.96 3.08
N LEU A 162 -4.35 -7.33 2.43
CA LEU A 162 -4.63 -6.95 1.04
C LEU A 162 -4.81 -5.42 0.93
N SER A 163 -5.56 -4.83 1.85
CA SER A 163 -5.78 -3.38 1.90
C SER A 163 -4.47 -2.61 2.08
N GLU A 164 -3.62 -3.05 2.99
CA GLU A 164 -2.28 -2.47 3.19
C GLU A 164 -1.39 -2.64 1.97
N LEU A 165 -1.44 -3.81 1.31
CA LEU A 165 -0.65 -4.10 0.11
C LEU A 165 -1.05 -3.19 -1.06
N LEU A 166 -2.35 -3.03 -1.33
CA LEU A 166 -2.86 -2.12 -2.35
C LEU A 166 -2.50 -0.66 -2.06
N ASP A 167 -2.63 -0.25 -0.79
CA ASP A 167 -2.19 1.07 -0.33
C ASP A 167 -0.67 1.27 -0.51
N ALA A 168 0.14 0.24 -0.29
CA ALA A 168 1.58 0.29 -0.50
C ALA A 168 1.94 0.50 -1.98
N PHE A 169 1.31 -0.24 -2.89
CA PHE A 169 1.48 -0.07 -4.33
C PHE A 169 1.01 1.30 -4.80
N TRP A 170 -0.14 1.76 -4.33
CA TRP A 170 -0.66 3.08 -4.63
C TRP A 170 0.31 4.18 -4.18
N SER A 171 0.78 4.11 -2.93
CA SER A 171 1.71 5.09 -2.36
C SER A 171 3.05 5.12 -3.11
N ALA A 172 3.61 3.95 -3.44
CA ALA A 172 4.85 3.85 -4.20
C ALA A 172 4.69 4.49 -5.60
N PHE A 173 3.60 4.19 -6.31
CA PHE A 173 3.29 4.76 -7.63
C PHE A 173 3.22 6.30 -7.58
N HIS A 174 2.45 6.85 -6.64
CA HIS A 174 2.27 8.31 -6.55
C HIS A 174 3.53 9.04 -6.09
N ARG A 175 4.35 8.47 -5.20
CA ARG A 175 5.66 9.03 -4.83
C ARG A 175 6.58 9.14 -6.03
N VAL A 176 6.65 8.09 -6.87
CA VAL A 176 7.48 8.09 -8.07
C VAL A 176 6.97 9.09 -9.09
N ARG A 177 5.65 9.11 -9.33
CA ARG A 177 5.01 10.06 -10.26
C ARG A 177 5.28 11.51 -9.85
N ALA A 178 5.21 11.84 -8.57
CA ALA A 178 5.49 13.18 -8.06
C ALA A 178 6.95 13.61 -8.25
N GLN A 179 7.90 12.66 -8.31
CA GLN A 179 9.33 12.96 -8.51
C GLN A 179 9.74 12.95 -9.99
N ALA A 180 8.96 12.36 -10.85
CA ALA A 180 9.21 12.30 -12.29
C ALA A 180 8.60 13.57 -12.94
N SER A 181 9.45 14.60 -13.11
CA SER A 181 9.06 15.83 -13.80
C SER A 181 8.54 15.53 -15.21
N GLY A 182 7.30 15.89 -15.51
CA GLY A 182 6.70 15.73 -16.84
C GLY A 182 5.69 14.57 -16.98
N LEU A 183 5.48 13.73 -15.97
CA LEU A 183 4.44 12.68 -15.99
C LEU A 183 3.02 13.22 -15.67
N GLY A 184 2.82 14.52 -15.75
CA GLY A 184 1.55 15.19 -15.50
C GLY A 184 1.09 15.97 -16.71
N SER A 185 0.82 15.33 -17.84
CA SER A 185 0.01 15.98 -18.87
C SER A 185 -1.45 15.87 -18.50
N ALA A 186 -2.19 16.96 -18.69
CA ALA A 186 -3.64 17.04 -18.55
C ALA A 186 -4.30 15.91 -19.35
N ALA A 187 -4.43 14.80 -18.71
CA ALA A 187 -5.38 13.81 -19.14
C ALA A 187 -6.76 14.44 -19.08
N ASP A 188 -7.66 14.03 -19.91
CA ASP A 188 -9.05 14.34 -19.75
C ASP A 188 -9.49 13.76 -18.38
N GLY A 189 -9.37 14.58 -17.33
CA GLY A 189 -9.73 14.20 -15.96
C GLY A 189 -11.18 13.72 -15.93
N GLU A 190 -12.01 14.25 -16.82
CA GLU A 190 -13.39 13.86 -16.97
C GLU A 190 -13.52 12.41 -17.50
N GLU A 191 -12.66 11.98 -18.45
CA GLU A 191 -12.66 10.57 -18.86
C GLU A 191 -12.20 9.65 -17.75
N LEU A 192 -11.20 10.08 -16.97
CA LEU A 192 -10.74 9.30 -15.82
C LEU A 192 -11.86 9.15 -14.75
N ALA A 193 -12.61 10.21 -14.46
CA ALA A 193 -13.77 10.13 -13.55
C ALA A 193 -14.86 9.19 -14.11
N ARG A 194 -15.15 9.26 -15.43
CA ARG A 194 -16.07 8.32 -16.09
C ARG A 194 -15.62 6.86 -16.01
N MET A 195 -14.31 6.59 -16.07
CA MET A 195 -13.78 5.23 -15.89
C MET A 195 -14.05 4.69 -14.50
N HIS A 196 -13.88 5.50 -13.46
CA HIS A 196 -14.25 5.12 -12.09
C HIS A 196 -15.76 4.85 -11.97
N ALA A 197 -16.62 5.68 -12.56
CA ALA A 197 -18.06 5.45 -12.59
C ALA A 197 -18.42 4.10 -13.22
N ARG A 198 -17.78 3.73 -14.34
CA ARG A 198 -18.03 2.44 -15.01
C ARG A 198 -17.65 1.23 -14.14
N ILE A 199 -16.60 1.34 -13.31
CA ILE A 199 -16.25 0.30 -12.34
C ILE A 199 -17.39 0.13 -11.34
N VAL A 200 -17.90 1.23 -10.76
CA VAL A 200 -19.01 1.18 -9.79
C VAL A 200 -20.27 0.60 -10.42
N GLU A 201 -20.64 1.03 -11.63
CA GLU A 201 -21.80 0.51 -12.36
C GLU A 201 -21.72 -1.01 -12.56
N ALA A 202 -20.59 -1.53 -13.02
CA ALA A 202 -20.40 -2.94 -13.26
C ALA A 202 -20.41 -3.77 -11.97
N VAL A 203 -19.76 -3.27 -10.91
CA VAL A 203 -19.77 -3.91 -9.59
C VAL A 203 -21.17 -3.95 -9.01
N ARG A 204 -21.93 -2.86 -9.09
CA ARG A 204 -23.33 -2.77 -8.66
C ARG A 204 -24.25 -3.72 -9.42
N ALA A 205 -24.04 -3.86 -10.73
CA ALA A 205 -24.79 -4.77 -11.58
C ALA A 205 -24.48 -6.26 -11.30
N GLY A 206 -23.43 -6.56 -10.54
CA GLY A 206 -22.98 -7.93 -10.31
C GLY A 206 -22.28 -8.57 -11.52
N ASP A 207 -21.90 -7.77 -12.53
CA ASP A 207 -21.21 -8.24 -13.73
C ASP A 207 -19.70 -8.19 -13.50
N ALA A 208 -19.16 -9.31 -13.01
CA ALA A 208 -17.75 -9.44 -12.68
C ALA A 208 -16.83 -9.25 -13.90
N GLU A 209 -17.23 -9.77 -15.08
CA GLU A 209 -16.46 -9.59 -16.31
C GLU A 209 -16.47 -8.14 -16.79
N ALA A 210 -17.59 -7.45 -16.69
CA ALA A 210 -17.66 -6.03 -17.03
C ALA A 210 -16.82 -5.18 -16.04
N ALA A 211 -16.84 -5.52 -14.75
CA ALA A 211 -16.03 -4.87 -13.73
C ALA A 211 -14.53 -5.08 -13.97
N GLU A 212 -14.09 -6.30 -14.26
CA GLU A 212 -12.72 -6.62 -14.65
C GLU A 212 -12.29 -5.81 -15.88
N ARG A 213 -13.11 -5.83 -16.95
CA ARG A 213 -12.83 -5.03 -18.17
C ARG A 213 -12.79 -3.53 -17.91
N ALA A 214 -13.59 -3.02 -16.96
CA ALA A 214 -13.57 -1.61 -16.58
C ALA A 214 -12.26 -1.26 -15.85
N VAL A 215 -11.78 -2.10 -14.95
CA VAL A 215 -10.48 -1.96 -14.28
C VAL A 215 -9.35 -1.98 -15.32
N HIS A 216 -9.31 -2.96 -16.23
CA HIS A 216 -8.29 -3.01 -17.26
C HIS A 216 -8.26 -1.72 -18.11
N ARG A 217 -9.41 -1.20 -18.53
CA ARG A 217 -9.47 0.07 -19.31
C ARG A 217 -8.97 1.27 -18.51
N HIS A 218 -9.27 1.31 -17.20
CA HIS A 218 -8.74 2.34 -16.32
C HIS A 218 -7.21 2.32 -16.27
N PHE A 219 -6.59 1.14 -16.15
CA PHE A 219 -5.15 0.99 -16.15
C PHE A 219 -4.51 1.18 -17.54
N ASP A 220 -5.17 0.79 -18.64
CA ASP A 220 -4.73 1.05 -20.01
C ASP A 220 -4.56 2.55 -20.29
N ASP A 221 -5.50 3.35 -19.83
CA ASP A 221 -5.45 4.81 -19.95
C ASP A 221 -4.24 5.38 -19.20
N ILE A 222 -3.99 4.93 -17.96
CA ILE A 222 -2.82 5.36 -17.19
C ILE A 222 -1.52 4.94 -17.89
N ARG A 223 -1.44 3.71 -18.43
CA ARG A 223 -0.29 3.22 -19.21
C ARG A 223 -0.05 4.04 -20.48
N GLY A 224 -1.11 4.35 -21.21
CA GLY A 224 -1.02 5.17 -22.40
C GLY A 224 -0.38 6.53 -22.14
N ARG A 225 -0.72 7.15 -21.03
CA ARG A 225 -0.15 8.44 -20.59
C ARG A 225 1.32 8.33 -20.20
N LEU A 226 1.69 7.26 -19.50
CA LEU A 226 3.09 7.05 -19.10
C LEU A 226 4.01 6.72 -20.27
N SER A 227 3.48 6.18 -21.38
CA SER A 227 4.26 5.79 -22.55
C SER A 227 4.52 6.93 -23.54
N GLN A 228 3.86 8.10 -23.37
CA GLN A 228 4.01 9.28 -24.22
C GLN A 228 5.15 10.21 -23.77
N HIS A 229 5.84 9.88 -22.70
CA HIS A 229 6.94 10.63 -22.10
C HIS A 229 8.18 9.77 -21.87
#